data_c7d02c7a7e991274a84c109de0bb370f
#
_entry.id   c7d02c7a7e991274a84c109de0bb370f
#
_cell.length_a   1.000
_cell.length_b   1.000
_cell.length_c   1.000
_cell.angle_alpha   90.00
_cell.angle_beta   90.00
_cell.angle_gamma   90.00
#
_symmetry.space_group_name_H-M   'P 1'
#
loop_
_entity.id
_entity.type
_entity.pdbx_description
1 polymer ?
#
loop_
_entity_poly.entity_id
_entity_poly.type
_entity_poly.pdbx_seq_one_letter_code
_entity_poly.pdbx_strand_id
1 'polypeptide(L)'
;MRNIVEETYDRLINKWGSKEYKGIGTINCIPPVDYCEIISRIISLMRNKNDNIKILIVTDNWKRRTEIVDSLKNHNINIDTINILTHTYINSRYNYNYDISIIVGVNEWNLSCNTVFNHARFKLMILTEKTIDTSTLTKIYNNIPPINNILNSSGMRAILPVEEHREQILFTSQDDITNYDKYTEFITQTIQVFGNLDNIKCARNGTQDGRSAIQYITEIAEYNGWSADMDMTNPFSKQIDECYNPLVLAERVKTFYNIVRERMLICSDNVCKLERIVEIIKDNPDKRFLIISKRGEYAATVTKYINDKLGEICGDYHDKIEDKVLVDSNGIPVLYKSGSKKGTARIIKSKAISTLNLKSFNDGLLRVLSIKNNSTDSLETSVDEWILTSPLYDTIDELIYRYNNVNCSQSKLKVHKLYIAGTIEEASLKKEKLSANHEVIQNVNSDISAQNFYDVVC
;
A
#
# COMPACT_ATOMS: atom_id res chain seq x y z
N MET A 1 6.92 -29.32 -1.93
CA MET A 1 6.86 -28.16 -2.84
C MET A 1 8.27 -27.67 -3.07
N ARG A 2 8.73 -27.50 -4.32
CA ARG A 2 10.02 -26.81 -4.55
C ARG A 2 9.86 -25.36 -4.05
N ASN A 3 10.84 -24.89 -3.31
CA ASN A 3 10.85 -23.50 -2.84
C ASN A 3 10.87 -22.57 -4.06
N ILE A 4 9.93 -21.61 -4.11
CA ILE A 4 9.79 -20.68 -5.23
C ILE A 4 11.09 -19.89 -5.52
N VAL A 5 11.86 -19.64 -4.47
CA VAL A 5 13.18 -18.99 -4.57
C VAL A 5 14.15 -19.89 -5.32
N GLU A 6 14.16 -21.20 -5.04
CA GLU A 6 15.01 -22.16 -5.77
C GLU A 6 14.64 -22.23 -7.25
N GLU A 7 13.36 -22.33 -7.56
CA GLU A 7 12.91 -22.38 -8.95
C GLU A 7 13.27 -21.10 -9.70
N THR A 8 13.08 -19.95 -9.06
CA THR A 8 13.44 -18.64 -9.62
C THR A 8 14.94 -18.52 -9.84
N TYR A 9 15.73 -18.95 -8.86
CA TYR A 9 17.18 -18.94 -8.94
C TYR A 9 17.71 -19.85 -10.06
N ASP A 10 17.22 -21.09 -10.15
CA ASP A 10 17.63 -22.05 -11.17
C ASP A 10 17.33 -21.53 -12.58
N ARG A 11 16.13 -20.96 -12.77
CA ARG A 11 15.74 -20.34 -14.05
C ARG A 11 16.61 -19.14 -14.40
N LEU A 12 16.89 -18.29 -13.39
CA LEU A 12 17.76 -17.14 -13.57
C LEU A 12 19.14 -17.57 -14.02
N ILE A 13 19.79 -18.46 -13.28
CA ILE A 13 21.19 -18.88 -13.58
C ILE A 13 21.30 -19.56 -14.95
N ASN A 14 20.33 -20.42 -15.29
CA ASN A 14 20.32 -21.11 -16.57
C ASN A 14 20.20 -20.15 -17.77
N LYS A 15 19.40 -19.08 -17.65
CA LYS A 15 19.22 -18.10 -18.73
C LYS A 15 20.28 -17.01 -18.70
N TRP A 16 20.49 -16.37 -17.55
CA TRP A 16 21.46 -15.28 -17.43
C TRP A 16 22.87 -15.68 -17.85
N GLY A 17 23.29 -16.89 -17.50
CA GLY A 17 24.57 -17.47 -17.92
C GLY A 17 24.60 -18.04 -19.35
N SER A 18 23.48 -18.06 -20.07
CA SER A 18 23.40 -18.64 -21.42
C SER A 18 24.17 -17.82 -22.46
N LYS A 19 24.42 -18.43 -23.64
CA LYS A 19 25.02 -17.74 -24.79
C LYS A 19 24.18 -16.57 -25.32
N GLU A 20 22.86 -16.61 -25.10
CA GLU A 20 21.91 -15.60 -25.51
C GLU A 20 22.04 -14.34 -24.65
N TYR A 21 22.02 -14.51 -23.32
CA TYR A 21 22.03 -13.39 -22.36
C TYR A 21 23.43 -12.93 -21.96
N LYS A 22 24.43 -13.79 -22.03
CA LYS A 22 25.85 -13.49 -21.74
C LYS A 22 26.09 -12.80 -20.40
N GLY A 23 25.27 -13.10 -19.41
CA GLY A 23 25.32 -12.46 -18.10
C GLY A 23 24.71 -11.05 -18.03
N ILE A 24 23.83 -10.70 -18.96
CA ILE A 24 23.12 -9.42 -18.98
C ILE A 24 21.63 -9.72 -18.93
N GLY A 25 20.90 -9.14 -17.96
CA GLY A 25 19.46 -9.37 -17.92
C GLY A 25 18.72 -8.65 -16.81
N THR A 26 17.40 -8.54 -17.01
CA THR A 26 16.45 -7.99 -16.05
C THR A 26 15.56 -9.11 -15.53
N ILE A 27 15.39 -9.17 -14.22
CA ILE A 27 14.38 -10.02 -13.59
C ILE A 27 13.42 -9.20 -12.77
N ASN A 28 12.22 -9.69 -12.64
CA ASN A 28 11.20 -9.10 -11.76
C ASN A 28 11.02 -10.01 -10.55
N CYS A 29 11.46 -9.54 -9.38
CA CYS A 29 11.34 -10.22 -8.10
C CYS A 29 10.25 -9.56 -7.27
N ILE A 30 9.01 -9.95 -7.54
CA ILE A 30 7.87 -9.54 -6.72
C ILE A 30 7.70 -10.60 -5.62
N PRO A 31 7.48 -10.22 -4.35
CA PRO A 31 7.19 -11.20 -3.30
C PRO A 31 6.10 -12.21 -3.72
N PRO A 32 6.20 -13.45 -3.31
CA PRO A 32 7.06 -13.97 -2.24
C PRO A 32 8.51 -14.34 -2.66
N VAL A 33 8.99 -13.85 -3.81
CA VAL A 33 10.36 -14.11 -4.24
C VAL A 33 11.34 -13.23 -3.47
N ASP A 34 12.11 -13.81 -2.58
CA ASP A 34 13.14 -13.11 -1.83
C ASP A 34 14.34 -12.78 -2.73
N TYR A 35 14.43 -11.51 -3.15
CA TYR A 35 15.57 -11.04 -3.96
C TYR A 35 16.89 -11.03 -3.19
N CYS A 36 16.85 -10.88 -1.85
CA CYS A 36 18.05 -10.91 -1.01
C CYS A 36 18.68 -12.31 -1.03
N GLU A 37 17.86 -13.35 -0.92
CA GLU A 37 18.28 -14.74 -1.03
C GLU A 37 18.86 -15.03 -2.41
N ILE A 38 18.22 -14.57 -3.49
CA ILE A 38 18.71 -14.73 -4.86
C ILE A 38 20.08 -14.06 -5.04
N ILE A 39 20.24 -12.82 -4.57
CA ILE A 39 21.52 -12.09 -4.63
C ILE A 39 22.60 -12.85 -3.87
N SER A 40 22.31 -13.33 -2.66
CA SER A 40 23.26 -14.06 -1.83
C SER A 40 23.73 -15.34 -2.52
N ARG A 41 22.82 -16.08 -3.15
CA ARG A 41 23.14 -17.29 -3.93
C ARG A 41 23.96 -16.99 -5.18
N ILE A 42 23.65 -15.92 -5.91
CA ILE A 42 24.44 -15.48 -7.08
C ILE A 42 25.87 -15.16 -6.67
N ILE A 43 26.04 -14.39 -5.59
CA ILE A 43 27.35 -14.00 -5.09
C ILE A 43 28.14 -15.21 -4.66
N SER A 44 27.55 -16.14 -3.91
CA SER A 44 28.18 -17.39 -3.50
C SER A 44 28.62 -18.21 -4.70
N LEU A 45 27.74 -18.36 -5.71
CA LEU A 45 28.09 -19.10 -6.94
C LEU A 45 29.28 -18.47 -7.68
N MET A 46 29.30 -17.14 -7.78
CA MET A 46 30.35 -16.43 -8.50
C MET A 46 31.68 -16.47 -7.76
N ARG A 47 31.67 -16.36 -6.43
CA ARG A 47 32.87 -16.47 -5.58
C ARG A 47 33.46 -17.87 -5.58
N ASN A 48 32.61 -18.89 -5.60
CA ASN A 48 33.10 -20.29 -5.75
C ASN A 48 33.89 -20.49 -7.05
N LYS A 49 33.68 -19.63 -8.06
CA LYS A 49 34.45 -19.67 -9.32
C LYS A 49 35.67 -18.73 -9.32
N ASN A 50 35.59 -17.62 -8.61
CA ASN A 50 36.64 -16.62 -8.50
C ASN A 50 36.44 -15.76 -7.23
N ASP A 51 37.29 -16.00 -6.21
CA ASP A 51 37.25 -15.31 -4.93
C ASP A 51 37.50 -13.78 -5.03
N ASN A 52 38.24 -13.35 -6.07
CA ASN A 52 38.65 -11.96 -6.27
C ASN A 52 37.63 -11.15 -7.10
N ILE A 53 36.45 -11.67 -7.36
CA ILE A 53 35.44 -11.01 -8.17
C ILE A 53 34.94 -9.71 -7.49
N LYS A 54 34.98 -8.61 -8.23
CA LYS A 54 34.53 -7.30 -7.77
C LYS A 54 33.04 -7.14 -8.01
N ILE A 55 32.29 -6.88 -6.94
CA ILE A 55 30.84 -6.80 -6.97
C ILE A 55 30.36 -5.43 -6.52
N LEU A 56 29.47 -4.82 -7.31
CA LEU A 56 28.74 -3.62 -6.97
C LEU A 56 27.24 -3.94 -6.89
N ILE A 57 26.60 -3.54 -5.79
CA ILE A 57 25.15 -3.60 -5.63
C ILE A 57 24.66 -2.18 -5.43
N VAL A 58 23.66 -1.77 -6.21
CA VAL A 58 23.04 -0.47 -6.12
C VAL A 58 21.56 -0.63 -5.80
N THR A 59 21.10 0.04 -4.76
CA THR A 59 19.71 -0.02 -4.29
C THR A 59 19.03 1.32 -4.44
N ASP A 60 17.70 1.34 -4.50
CA ASP A 60 16.89 2.56 -4.53
C ASP A 60 16.93 3.31 -3.19
N ASN A 61 17.02 2.61 -2.05
CA ASN A 61 16.95 3.19 -0.72
C ASN A 61 17.81 2.48 0.34
N TRP A 62 17.98 3.12 1.50
CA TRP A 62 18.77 2.62 2.62
C TRP A 62 18.21 1.35 3.27
N LYS A 63 16.88 1.21 3.32
CA LYS A 63 16.25 0.02 3.92
C LYS A 63 16.64 -1.22 3.15
N ARG A 64 16.48 -1.20 1.83
CA ARG A 64 16.83 -2.31 0.94
C ARG A 64 18.33 -2.62 0.98
N ARG A 65 19.17 -1.61 1.10
CA ARG A 65 20.61 -1.79 1.34
C ARG A 65 20.87 -2.59 2.61
N THR A 66 20.21 -2.27 3.71
CA THR A 66 20.35 -2.98 4.99
C THR A 66 19.86 -4.42 4.89
N GLU A 67 18.72 -4.68 4.28
CA GLU A 67 18.16 -6.01 4.05
C GLU A 67 19.16 -6.91 3.29
N ILE A 68 19.80 -6.38 2.23
CA ILE A 68 20.82 -7.11 1.47
C ILE A 68 22.05 -7.39 2.33
N VAL A 69 22.55 -6.41 3.08
CA VAL A 69 23.70 -6.58 3.99
C VAL A 69 23.44 -7.68 5.02
N ASP A 70 22.25 -7.68 5.62
CA ASP A 70 21.88 -8.66 6.64
C ASP A 70 21.73 -10.05 6.02
N SER A 71 21.13 -10.17 4.85
CA SER A 71 21.04 -11.42 4.12
C SER A 71 22.43 -11.98 3.76
N LEU A 72 23.34 -11.15 3.26
CA LEU A 72 24.71 -11.59 2.95
C LEU A 72 25.45 -12.09 4.20
N LYS A 73 25.29 -11.42 5.34
CA LYS A 73 25.86 -11.87 6.61
C LYS A 73 25.28 -13.21 7.05
N ASN A 74 23.96 -13.38 6.96
CA ASN A 74 23.28 -14.64 7.32
C ASN A 74 23.76 -15.82 6.45
N HIS A 75 24.19 -15.56 5.22
CA HIS A 75 24.80 -16.56 4.33
C HIS A 75 26.32 -16.68 4.49
N ASN A 76 26.91 -16.08 5.52
CA ASN A 76 28.34 -16.05 5.78
C ASN A 76 29.19 -15.50 4.60
N ILE A 77 28.63 -14.56 3.84
CA ILE A 77 29.32 -13.91 2.74
C ILE A 77 30.11 -12.72 3.29
N ASN A 78 31.42 -12.67 3.02
CA ASN A 78 32.24 -11.52 3.40
C ASN A 78 31.80 -10.27 2.62
N ILE A 79 31.32 -9.26 3.33
CA ILE A 79 30.81 -8.00 2.74
C ILE A 79 31.92 -6.98 2.44
N ASP A 80 33.12 -7.11 3.03
CA ASP A 80 34.20 -6.11 2.87
C ASP A 80 34.68 -5.97 1.42
N THR A 81 34.45 -6.98 0.60
CA THR A 81 34.80 -7.00 -0.82
C THR A 81 33.64 -6.68 -1.76
N ILE A 82 32.48 -6.31 -1.20
CA ILE A 82 31.27 -5.96 -1.95
C ILE A 82 30.94 -4.51 -1.70
N ASN A 83 30.87 -3.69 -2.75
CA ASN A 83 30.36 -2.35 -2.63
C ASN A 83 28.84 -2.34 -2.72
N ILE A 84 28.17 -1.82 -1.66
CA ILE A 84 26.71 -1.70 -1.62
C ILE A 84 26.35 -0.22 -1.41
N LEU A 85 25.82 0.40 -2.45
CA LEU A 85 25.50 1.83 -2.49
C LEU A 85 24.01 2.05 -2.72
N THR A 86 23.49 3.23 -2.37
CA THR A 86 22.19 3.67 -2.87
C THR A 86 22.39 4.48 -4.16
N HIS A 87 21.41 4.47 -5.04
CA HIS A 87 21.49 5.11 -6.36
C HIS A 87 21.79 6.63 -6.27
N THR A 88 21.39 7.28 -5.16
CA THR A 88 21.65 8.70 -4.90
C THR A 88 23.14 9.02 -4.68
N TYR A 89 23.95 8.02 -4.33
CA TYR A 89 25.40 8.18 -4.16
C TYR A 89 26.20 7.84 -5.42
N ILE A 90 25.53 7.43 -6.51
CA ILE A 90 26.21 7.17 -7.78
C ILE A 90 26.60 8.47 -8.44
N ASN A 91 27.90 8.65 -8.63
CA ASN A 91 28.46 9.82 -9.30
C ASN A 91 28.92 9.44 -10.71
N SER A 92 28.34 10.08 -11.71
CA SER A 92 28.65 9.83 -13.12
C SER A 92 30.09 10.13 -13.53
N ARG A 93 30.83 10.86 -12.67
CA ARG A 93 32.27 11.16 -12.89
C ARG A 93 33.19 10.03 -12.45
N TYR A 94 32.71 9.05 -11.69
CA TYR A 94 33.50 7.91 -11.26
C TYR A 94 33.34 6.75 -12.24
N ASN A 95 34.46 6.08 -12.52
CA ASN A 95 34.45 4.88 -13.33
C ASN A 95 34.26 3.66 -12.42
N TYR A 96 33.07 3.09 -12.46
CA TYR A 96 32.71 1.90 -11.66
C TYR A 96 33.15 0.62 -12.37
N ASN A 97 34.42 0.25 -12.21
CA ASN A 97 34.97 -0.95 -12.84
C ASN A 97 34.75 -2.18 -11.93
N TYR A 98 33.66 -2.87 -12.13
CA TYR A 98 33.25 -4.08 -11.42
C TYR A 98 32.99 -5.23 -12.38
N ASP A 99 33.26 -6.44 -11.93
CA ASP A 99 32.96 -7.64 -12.72
C ASP A 99 31.47 -7.89 -12.80
N ILE A 100 30.77 -7.68 -11.67
CA ILE A 100 29.33 -7.82 -11.54
C ILE A 100 28.74 -6.52 -11.00
N SER A 101 27.71 -6.02 -11.66
CA SER A 101 26.87 -4.95 -11.15
C SER A 101 25.41 -5.39 -11.07
N ILE A 102 24.82 -5.24 -9.89
CA ILE A 102 23.43 -5.58 -9.60
C ILE A 102 22.70 -4.30 -9.19
N ILE A 103 21.62 -3.95 -9.87
CA ILE A 103 20.74 -2.83 -9.49
C ILE A 103 19.42 -3.42 -8.97
N VAL A 104 18.99 -2.98 -7.79
CA VAL A 104 17.80 -3.51 -7.10
C VAL A 104 16.81 -2.40 -6.77
N GLY A 105 15.57 -2.54 -7.20
CA GLY A 105 14.47 -1.65 -6.85
C GLY A 105 14.49 -0.29 -7.54
N VAL A 106 15.46 -0.02 -8.40
CA VAL A 106 15.45 1.16 -9.27
C VAL A 106 14.56 0.83 -10.46
N ASN A 107 13.30 1.25 -10.40
CA ASN A 107 12.27 0.85 -11.35
C ASN A 107 12.16 1.79 -12.57
N GLU A 108 13.24 2.49 -12.89
CA GLU A 108 13.39 3.33 -14.07
C GLU A 108 14.80 3.23 -14.66
N TRP A 109 14.93 3.49 -15.95
CA TRP A 109 16.25 3.59 -16.57
C TRP A 109 16.74 5.05 -16.53
N ASN A 110 17.78 5.30 -15.74
CA ASN A 110 18.33 6.63 -15.52
C ASN A 110 19.86 6.67 -15.71
N LEU A 111 20.44 7.85 -15.52
CA LEU A 111 21.88 8.06 -15.68
C LEU A 111 22.72 7.19 -14.74
N SER A 112 22.23 6.95 -13.53
CA SER A 112 22.92 6.08 -12.57
C SER A 112 23.01 4.65 -13.09
N CYS A 113 21.94 4.13 -13.72
CA CYS A 113 21.93 2.79 -14.33
C CYS A 113 22.97 2.68 -15.44
N ASN A 114 23.05 3.68 -16.34
CA ASN A 114 24.09 3.75 -17.37
C ASN A 114 25.49 3.74 -16.76
N THR A 115 25.73 4.59 -15.77
CA THR A 115 27.04 4.72 -15.11
C THR A 115 27.48 3.40 -14.46
N VAL A 116 26.58 2.71 -13.77
CA VAL A 116 26.84 1.46 -13.07
C VAL A 116 27.09 0.30 -14.03
N PHE A 117 26.35 0.26 -15.13
CA PHE A 117 26.42 -0.86 -16.07
C PHE A 117 27.48 -0.72 -17.19
N ASN A 118 27.96 0.51 -17.48
CA ASN A 118 28.86 0.73 -18.60
C ASN A 118 30.10 -0.16 -18.62
N HIS A 119 30.69 -0.42 -17.46
CA HIS A 119 31.94 -1.17 -17.33
C HIS A 119 31.78 -2.55 -16.68
N ALA A 120 30.57 -2.96 -16.31
CA ALA A 120 30.34 -4.27 -15.72
C ALA A 120 30.29 -5.36 -16.82
N ARG A 121 30.96 -6.48 -16.55
CA ARG A 121 30.90 -7.67 -17.41
C ARG A 121 29.55 -8.40 -17.25
N PHE A 122 29.10 -8.57 -16.02
CA PHE A 122 27.81 -9.17 -15.69
C PHE A 122 26.88 -8.09 -15.14
N LYS A 123 25.67 -8.03 -15.68
CA LYS A 123 24.69 -6.98 -15.39
C LYS A 123 23.35 -7.60 -15.03
N LEU A 124 22.88 -7.32 -13.85
CA LEU A 124 21.57 -7.78 -13.39
C LEU A 124 20.75 -6.64 -12.85
N MET A 125 19.58 -6.43 -13.42
CA MET A 125 18.59 -5.50 -12.89
C MET A 125 17.46 -6.28 -12.26
N ILE A 126 17.16 -5.99 -10.99
CA ILE A 126 16.09 -6.63 -10.21
C ILE A 126 14.99 -5.60 -9.98
N LEU A 127 13.89 -5.76 -10.68
CA LEU A 127 12.69 -4.97 -10.49
C LEU A 127 11.87 -5.55 -9.34
N THR A 128 11.36 -4.70 -8.48
CA THR A 128 10.65 -5.11 -7.27
C THR A 128 9.23 -4.57 -7.19
N GLU A 129 8.78 -3.81 -8.20
CA GLU A 129 7.42 -3.28 -8.27
C GLU A 129 6.56 -4.07 -9.25
N LYS A 130 5.31 -4.31 -8.85
CA LYS A 130 4.31 -5.04 -9.66
C LYS A 130 3.80 -4.19 -10.84
N THR A 131 3.73 -2.89 -10.65
CA THR A 131 3.13 -1.96 -11.62
C THR A 131 4.16 -0.95 -12.09
N ILE A 132 5.01 -1.37 -13.02
CA ILE A 132 5.84 -0.44 -13.79
C ILE A 132 5.11 -0.21 -15.12
N ASP A 133 4.94 1.05 -15.51
CA ASP A 133 4.27 1.38 -16.77
C ASP A 133 5.04 0.82 -17.98
N THR A 134 4.29 0.51 -19.05
CA THR A 134 4.84 -0.14 -20.24
C THR A 134 5.96 0.69 -20.90
N SER A 135 5.89 2.02 -20.85
CA SER A 135 6.91 2.88 -21.46
C SER A 135 8.23 2.81 -20.72
N THR A 136 8.17 2.78 -19.39
CA THR A 136 9.33 2.61 -18.51
C THR A 136 9.93 1.22 -18.65
N LEU A 137 9.12 0.16 -18.67
CA LEU A 137 9.59 -1.22 -18.93
C LEU A 137 10.28 -1.32 -20.29
N THR A 138 9.72 -0.73 -21.34
CA THR A 138 10.32 -0.73 -22.66
C THR A 138 11.70 -0.07 -22.66
N LYS A 139 11.86 1.07 -21.97
CA LYS A 139 13.17 1.72 -21.83
C LYS A 139 14.18 0.83 -21.09
N ILE A 140 13.75 0.15 -20.03
CA ILE A 140 14.61 -0.79 -19.29
C ILE A 140 15.01 -1.95 -20.18
N TYR A 141 14.07 -2.60 -20.85
CA TYR A 141 14.32 -3.80 -21.66
C TYR A 141 15.13 -3.54 -22.91
N ASN A 142 15.07 -2.34 -23.48
CA ASN A 142 15.93 -1.92 -24.59
C ASN A 142 17.41 -1.83 -24.21
N ASN A 143 17.71 -1.65 -22.92
CA ASN A 143 19.08 -1.57 -22.39
C ASN A 143 19.55 -2.88 -21.76
N ILE A 144 18.67 -3.56 -21.03
CA ILE A 144 18.95 -4.82 -20.33
C ILE A 144 17.77 -5.79 -20.60
N PRO A 145 17.95 -6.83 -21.43
CA PRO A 145 16.87 -7.68 -21.87
C PRO A 145 16.21 -8.46 -20.70
N PRO A 146 14.90 -8.71 -20.78
CA PRO A 146 14.21 -9.48 -19.75
C PRO A 146 14.61 -10.96 -19.81
N ILE A 147 15.04 -11.54 -18.69
CA ILE A 147 15.42 -12.97 -18.55
C ILE A 147 14.20 -13.90 -18.52
N ASN A 148 13.07 -13.46 -18.54
CA ASN A 148 11.70 -13.95 -18.63
C ASN A 148 10.80 -13.20 -17.65
N ASN A 149 9.57 -13.09 -18.05
CA ASN A 149 8.47 -12.88 -17.11
C ASN A 149 8.29 -14.17 -16.27
N ILE A 150 9.23 -14.40 -15.35
CA ILE A 150 9.18 -15.53 -14.40
C ILE A 150 7.86 -15.49 -13.62
N LEU A 151 7.25 -14.30 -13.56
CA LEU A 151 6.03 -14.02 -12.84
C LEU A 151 4.72 -14.39 -13.55
N ASN A 152 4.71 -14.52 -14.86
CA ASN A 152 3.44 -14.69 -15.56
C ASN A 152 2.86 -16.10 -15.49
N SER A 153 3.57 -17.10 -14.99
CA SER A 153 3.02 -18.45 -14.96
C SER A 153 3.19 -19.25 -13.67
N SER A 154 4.21 -18.98 -12.87
CA SER A 154 4.44 -19.77 -11.65
C SER A 154 4.51 -18.95 -10.37
N GLY A 155 4.96 -17.70 -10.40
CA GLY A 155 4.97 -16.82 -9.23
C GLY A 155 3.55 -16.44 -8.77
N MET A 156 2.62 -16.19 -9.71
CA MET A 156 1.21 -15.99 -9.37
C MET A 156 0.51 -17.27 -8.88
N ARG A 157 1.02 -18.45 -9.22
CA ARG A 157 0.46 -19.73 -8.74
C ARG A 157 0.87 -20.10 -7.31
N ALA A 158 1.88 -19.43 -6.76
CA ALA A 158 2.28 -19.62 -5.37
C ALA A 158 1.63 -18.60 -4.41
N ILE A 159 0.85 -17.65 -4.92
CA ILE A 159 -0.02 -16.83 -4.08
C ILE A 159 -1.06 -17.78 -3.50
N LEU A 160 -1.17 -17.79 -2.18
CA LEU A 160 -2.21 -18.53 -1.47
C LEU A 160 -3.56 -18.27 -2.15
N PRO A 161 -4.36 -19.32 -2.43
CA PRO A 161 -5.72 -19.10 -2.89
C PRO A 161 -6.43 -18.19 -1.91
N VAL A 162 -7.19 -17.23 -2.44
CA VAL A 162 -7.92 -16.27 -1.62
C VAL A 162 -9.40 -16.61 -1.65
N GLU A 163 -10.00 -16.66 -0.47
CA GLU A 163 -11.44 -16.70 -0.28
C GLU A 163 -11.91 -15.34 0.18
N GLU A 164 -12.47 -14.55 -0.72
CA GLU A 164 -12.93 -13.19 -0.46
C GLU A 164 -14.40 -13.21 -0.04
N HIS A 165 -14.66 -12.84 1.21
CA HIS A 165 -16.00 -12.60 1.74
C HIS A 165 -16.33 -11.12 1.62
N ARG A 166 -17.30 -10.77 0.78
CA ARG A 166 -17.80 -9.40 0.63
C ARG A 166 -18.92 -9.14 1.62
N GLU A 167 -18.63 -8.39 2.66
CA GLU A 167 -19.52 -8.10 3.78
C GLU A 167 -20.27 -6.80 3.53
N GLN A 168 -21.54 -6.92 3.14
CA GLN A 168 -22.41 -5.77 2.89
C GLN A 168 -22.88 -5.15 4.20
N ILE A 169 -22.79 -3.82 4.28
CA ILE A 169 -23.19 -3.01 5.44
C ILE A 169 -24.05 -1.85 4.92
N LEU A 170 -24.96 -1.35 5.76
CA LEU A 170 -25.71 -0.13 5.49
C LEU A 170 -25.29 0.98 6.46
N PHE A 171 -25.44 2.22 6.03
CA PHE A 171 -25.37 3.34 6.94
C PHE A 171 -26.42 3.20 8.04
N THR A 172 -26.03 3.46 9.27
CA THR A 172 -26.94 3.48 10.44
C THR A 172 -27.34 4.91 10.82
N SER A 173 -26.60 5.91 10.33
CA SER A 173 -26.83 7.33 10.61
C SER A 173 -27.47 8.02 9.42
N GLN A 174 -28.59 8.72 9.65
CA GLN A 174 -29.22 9.55 8.62
C GLN A 174 -28.32 10.74 8.21
N ASP A 175 -27.53 11.26 9.13
CA ASP A 175 -26.58 12.34 8.86
C ASP A 175 -25.47 11.87 7.89
N ASP A 176 -24.99 10.62 8.03
CA ASP A 176 -23.98 10.05 7.13
C ASP A 176 -24.53 9.88 5.71
N ILE A 177 -25.80 9.41 5.59
CA ILE A 177 -26.49 9.29 4.30
C ILE A 177 -26.61 10.68 3.65
N THR A 178 -27.13 11.64 4.39
CA THR A 178 -27.35 13.01 3.88
C THR A 178 -26.02 13.67 3.46
N ASN A 179 -24.98 13.53 4.24
CA ASN A 179 -23.66 14.08 3.92
C ASN A 179 -23.03 13.37 2.70
N TYR A 180 -23.17 12.05 2.62
CA TYR A 180 -22.66 11.28 1.49
C TYR A 180 -23.33 11.70 0.17
N ASP A 181 -24.66 11.87 0.18
CA ASP A 181 -25.44 12.30 -0.98
C ASP A 181 -25.07 13.73 -1.40
N LYS A 182 -24.99 14.64 -0.45
CA LYS A 182 -24.55 16.03 -0.68
C LYS A 182 -23.14 16.08 -1.30
N TYR A 183 -22.21 15.29 -0.81
CA TYR A 183 -20.87 15.25 -1.35
C TYR A 183 -20.83 14.62 -2.75
N THR A 184 -21.66 13.60 -2.98
CA THR A 184 -21.78 12.95 -4.29
C THR A 184 -22.38 13.90 -5.31
N GLU A 185 -23.43 14.66 -4.94
CA GLU A 185 -24.04 15.69 -5.78
C GLU A 185 -23.02 16.76 -6.16
N PHE A 186 -22.29 17.32 -5.18
CA PHE A 186 -21.24 18.32 -5.44
C PHE A 186 -20.15 17.84 -6.40
N ILE A 187 -19.68 16.60 -6.22
CA ILE A 187 -18.66 15.99 -7.07
C ILE A 187 -19.19 15.85 -8.50
N THR A 188 -20.42 15.33 -8.65
CA THR A 188 -21.06 15.12 -9.95
C THR A 188 -21.24 16.44 -10.69
N GLN A 189 -21.77 17.46 -10.02
CA GLN A 189 -21.94 18.80 -10.58
C GLN A 189 -20.58 19.41 -10.99
N THR A 190 -19.55 19.23 -10.16
CA THR A 190 -18.21 19.76 -10.49
C THR A 190 -17.63 19.07 -11.72
N ILE A 191 -17.80 17.75 -11.85
CA ILE A 191 -17.37 17.03 -13.05
C ILE A 191 -18.15 17.49 -14.28
N GLN A 192 -19.45 17.76 -14.17
CA GLN A 192 -20.25 18.30 -15.26
C GLN A 192 -19.77 19.67 -15.70
N VAL A 193 -19.45 20.56 -14.76
CA VAL A 193 -18.93 21.91 -15.05
C VAL A 193 -17.60 21.84 -15.80
N PHE A 194 -16.67 20.99 -15.41
CA PHE A 194 -15.35 20.88 -16.02
C PHE A 194 -15.25 19.83 -17.14
N GLY A 195 -16.27 19.00 -17.30
CA GLY A 195 -16.34 17.93 -18.29
C GLY A 195 -15.63 16.63 -17.87
N ASN A 196 -14.45 16.71 -17.24
CA ASN A 196 -13.71 15.54 -16.76
C ASN A 196 -12.71 15.89 -15.65
N LEU A 197 -12.12 14.83 -15.04
CA LEU A 197 -11.15 14.97 -13.95
C LEU A 197 -9.82 15.62 -14.38
N ASP A 198 -9.39 15.46 -15.62
CA ASP A 198 -8.14 16.03 -16.07
C ASP A 198 -8.26 17.56 -16.23
N ASN A 199 -9.42 18.02 -16.66
CA ASN A 199 -9.74 19.45 -16.66
C ASN A 199 -9.73 20.03 -15.24
N ILE A 200 -10.27 19.31 -14.25
CA ILE A 200 -10.22 19.73 -12.84
C ILE A 200 -8.77 19.78 -12.33
N LYS A 201 -7.92 18.83 -12.73
CA LYS A 201 -6.48 18.88 -12.40
C LYS A 201 -5.79 20.11 -13.02
N CYS A 202 -6.07 20.40 -14.30
CA CYS A 202 -5.56 21.61 -14.96
C CYS A 202 -6.06 22.89 -14.29
N ALA A 203 -7.32 22.92 -13.89
CA ALA A 203 -7.91 24.04 -13.15
C ALA A 203 -7.30 24.23 -11.75
N ARG A 204 -6.71 23.19 -11.18
CA ARG A 204 -6.00 23.26 -9.88
C ARG A 204 -4.54 23.66 -10.02
N ASN A 205 -3.83 23.05 -10.96
CA ASN A 205 -2.36 23.05 -11.01
C ASN A 205 -1.80 23.85 -12.20
N GLY A 206 -2.65 24.28 -13.14
CA GLY A 206 -2.23 24.75 -14.45
C GLY A 206 -2.06 23.61 -15.45
N THR A 207 -1.75 23.95 -16.68
CA THR A 207 -1.59 22.99 -17.79
C THR A 207 -0.12 22.67 -18.05
N GLN A 208 0.15 21.57 -18.72
CA GLN A 208 1.52 21.17 -19.08
C GLN A 208 2.20 22.12 -20.10
N ASP A 209 1.41 22.85 -20.87
CA ASP A 209 1.87 23.86 -21.85
C ASP A 209 2.18 25.23 -21.21
N GLY A 210 2.12 25.32 -19.87
CA GLY A 210 2.55 26.48 -19.10
C GLY A 210 1.47 27.50 -18.76
N ARG A 211 0.19 27.26 -19.09
CA ARG A 211 -0.91 28.11 -18.63
C ARG A 211 -1.11 27.94 -17.13
N SER A 212 -1.25 29.04 -16.40
CA SER A 212 -1.58 29.00 -14.98
C SER A 212 -3.00 28.46 -14.72
N ALA A 213 -3.27 28.00 -13.51
CA ALA A 213 -4.60 27.51 -13.12
C ALA A 213 -5.70 28.55 -13.37
N ILE A 214 -5.44 29.83 -13.04
CA ILE A 214 -6.43 30.90 -13.23
C ILE A 214 -6.67 31.21 -14.73
N GLN A 215 -5.64 31.20 -15.56
CA GLN A 215 -5.81 31.37 -17.01
C GLN A 215 -6.65 30.25 -17.59
N TYR A 216 -6.40 29.02 -17.23
CA TYR A 216 -7.17 27.85 -17.68
C TYR A 216 -8.64 27.94 -17.25
N ILE A 217 -8.91 28.35 -16.01
CA ILE A 217 -10.26 28.54 -15.50
C ILE A 217 -10.98 29.67 -16.24
N THR A 218 -10.27 30.78 -16.51
CA THR A 218 -10.82 31.91 -17.28
C THR A 218 -11.23 31.48 -18.68
N GLU A 219 -10.39 30.71 -19.39
CA GLU A 219 -10.71 30.17 -20.70
C GLU A 219 -11.96 29.26 -20.68
N ILE A 220 -12.10 28.41 -19.64
CA ILE A 220 -13.31 27.59 -19.46
C ILE A 220 -14.54 28.48 -19.26
N ALA A 221 -14.46 29.51 -18.43
CA ALA A 221 -15.56 30.43 -18.18
C ALA A 221 -15.97 31.18 -19.46
N GLU A 222 -15.02 31.71 -20.20
CA GLU A 222 -15.21 32.38 -21.49
C GLU A 222 -15.83 31.44 -22.53
N TYR A 223 -15.31 30.22 -22.66
CA TYR A 223 -15.84 29.23 -23.59
C TYR A 223 -17.30 28.86 -23.32
N ASN A 224 -17.70 28.80 -22.03
CA ASN A 224 -19.07 28.51 -21.64
C ASN A 224 -19.96 29.76 -21.56
N GLY A 225 -19.44 30.97 -21.81
CA GLY A 225 -20.18 32.21 -21.72
C GLY A 225 -20.61 32.62 -20.32
N TRP A 226 -19.88 32.19 -19.29
CA TRP A 226 -20.22 32.47 -17.89
C TRP A 226 -19.82 33.88 -17.48
N SER A 227 -20.71 34.57 -16.75
CA SER A 227 -20.49 35.98 -16.36
C SER A 227 -19.81 36.10 -14.98
N ALA A 228 -19.32 37.32 -14.69
CA ALA A 228 -18.65 37.64 -13.44
C ALA A 228 -19.60 37.88 -12.24
N ASP A 229 -20.91 37.94 -12.46
CA ASP A 229 -21.89 38.44 -11.47
C ASP A 229 -22.51 37.34 -10.57
N MET A 230 -21.74 36.29 -10.28
CA MET A 230 -22.23 35.18 -9.48
C MET A 230 -21.97 35.32 -7.98
N ASP A 231 -22.90 34.76 -7.19
CA ASP A 231 -22.71 34.60 -5.77
C ASP A 231 -21.53 33.67 -5.45
N MET A 232 -20.45 34.27 -4.99
CA MET A 232 -19.17 33.61 -4.68
C MET A 232 -19.20 32.83 -3.36
N THR A 233 -20.30 32.93 -2.57
CA THR A 233 -20.29 32.49 -1.19
C THR A 233 -20.72 31.03 -1.00
N ASN A 234 -21.34 30.40 -2.02
CA ASN A 234 -21.88 29.06 -1.89
C ASN A 234 -21.28 28.06 -2.92
N PRO A 235 -20.16 27.36 -2.60
CA PRO A 235 -19.57 26.36 -3.48
C PRO A 235 -20.46 25.12 -3.70
N PHE A 236 -21.57 25.01 -2.96
CA PHE A 236 -22.57 23.94 -3.08
C PHE A 236 -23.81 24.37 -3.85
N SER A 237 -23.77 25.48 -4.59
CA SER A 237 -24.88 25.91 -5.43
C SER A 237 -25.31 24.79 -6.39
N LYS A 238 -26.61 24.51 -6.43
CA LYS A 238 -27.20 23.48 -7.30
C LYS A 238 -27.37 23.93 -8.76
N GLN A 239 -27.25 25.22 -9.01
CA GLN A 239 -27.50 25.80 -10.32
C GLN A 239 -26.29 25.62 -11.22
N ILE A 240 -26.31 24.55 -12.01
CA ILE A 240 -25.26 24.24 -13.01
C ILE A 240 -25.40 25.18 -14.22
N ASP A 241 -26.63 25.68 -14.48
CA ASP A 241 -26.97 26.52 -15.63
C ASP A 241 -26.61 28.00 -15.44
N GLU A 242 -26.17 28.40 -14.25
CA GLU A 242 -25.71 29.75 -13.99
C GLU A 242 -24.25 29.93 -14.41
N CYS A 243 -23.95 31.12 -14.94
CA CYS A 243 -22.58 31.47 -15.32
C CYS A 243 -21.66 31.61 -14.10
N TYR A 244 -20.59 30.86 -14.04
CA TYR A 244 -19.59 30.95 -12.98
C TYR A 244 -18.45 31.88 -13.39
N ASN A 245 -18.10 32.83 -12.53
CA ASN A 245 -16.87 33.58 -12.75
C ASN A 245 -15.61 32.74 -12.38
N PRO A 246 -14.41 33.12 -12.86
CA PRO A 246 -13.19 32.37 -12.62
C PRO A 246 -12.85 32.16 -11.15
N LEU A 247 -13.23 33.08 -10.25
CA LEU A 247 -12.95 32.95 -8.82
C LEU A 247 -13.86 31.91 -8.16
N VAL A 248 -15.15 31.86 -8.54
CA VAL A 248 -16.07 30.80 -8.08
C VAL A 248 -15.60 29.43 -8.54
N LEU A 249 -15.16 29.30 -9.79
CA LEU A 249 -14.61 28.06 -10.33
C LEU A 249 -13.32 27.64 -9.61
N ALA A 250 -12.44 28.58 -9.30
CA ALA A 250 -11.20 28.30 -8.55
C ALA A 250 -11.51 27.78 -7.13
N GLU A 251 -12.47 28.38 -6.44
CA GLU A 251 -12.89 27.92 -5.13
C GLU A 251 -13.59 26.55 -5.19
N ARG A 252 -14.40 26.32 -6.21
CA ARG A 252 -15.04 25.03 -6.45
C ARG A 252 -13.99 23.91 -6.67
N VAL A 253 -12.93 24.17 -7.41
CA VAL A 253 -11.82 23.23 -7.62
C VAL A 253 -11.06 22.92 -6.32
N LYS A 254 -10.79 23.94 -5.48
CA LYS A 254 -10.16 23.74 -4.16
C LYS A 254 -11.03 22.84 -3.28
N THR A 255 -12.34 23.16 -3.23
CA THR A 255 -13.32 22.43 -2.43
C THR A 255 -13.51 20.99 -2.92
N PHE A 256 -13.45 20.76 -4.24
CA PHE A 256 -13.66 19.45 -4.86
C PHE A 256 -12.79 18.35 -4.23
N TYR A 257 -11.49 18.56 -4.09
CA TYR A 257 -10.60 17.55 -3.53
C TYR A 257 -10.85 17.27 -2.06
N ASN A 258 -11.24 18.28 -1.31
CA ASN A 258 -11.63 18.11 0.09
C ASN A 258 -12.93 17.30 0.19
N ILE A 259 -13.92 17.62 -0.62
CA ILE A 259 -15.22 16.91 -0.65
C ILE A 259 -15.04 15.45 -1.10
N VAL A 260 -14.22 15.19 -2.11
CA VAL A 260 -13.87 13.82 -2.52
C VAL A 260 -13.26 13.04 -1.35
N ARG A 261 -12.33 13.66 -0.63
CA ARG A 261 -11.72 13.05 0.56
C ARG A 261 -12.75 12.79 1.66
N GLU A 262 -13.58 13.78 2.00
CA GLU A 262 -14.59 13.62 3.05
C GLU A 262 -15.63 12.54 2.69
N ARG A 263 -16.07 12.48 1.42
CA ARG A 263 -16.94 11.40 0.95
C ARG A 263 -16.29 10.01 1.12
N MET A 264 -15.00 9.89 0.81
CA MET A 264 -14.28 8.63 1.02
C MET A 264 -14.19 8.27 2.50
N LEU A 265 -13.96 9.25 3.38
CA LEU A 265 -13.83 9.04 4.82
C LEU A 265 -15.14 8.62 5.47
N ILE A 266 -16.28 9.21 5.06
CA ILE A 266 -17.61 8.77 5.52
C ILE A 266 -17.81 7.27 5.27
N CYS A 267 -17.30 6.73 4.17
CA CYS A 267 -17.39 5.31 3.90
C CYS A 267 -16.33 4.51 4.65
N SER A 268 -15.02 4.87 4.48
CA SER A 268 -13.91 4.03 4.96
C SER A 268 -13.81 3.94 6.47
N ASP A 269 -14.17 5.02 7.17
CA ASP A 269 -13.98 5.17 8.62
C ASP A 269 -15.31 5.15 9.37
N ASN A 270 -16.37 4.58 8.78
CA ASN A 270 -17.70 4.60 9.36
C ASN A 270 -17.86 3.60 10.52
N VAL A 271 -18.50 4.07 11.58
CA VAL A 271 -18.77 3.28 12.79
C VAL A 271 -19.73 2.11 12.57
N CYS A 272 -20.59 2.16 11.53
CA CYS A 272 -21.50 1.07 11.20
C CYS A 272 -20.79 -0.26 10.87
N LYS A 273 -19.50 -0.22 10.51
CA LYS A 273 -18.68 -1.39 10.23
C LYS A 273 -18.19 -2.11 11.50
N LEU A 274 -18.15 -1.40 12.64
CA LEU A 274 -17.55 -1.91 13.86
C LEU A 274 -18.32 -3.12 14.44
N GLU A 275 -19.64 -3.08 14.37
CA GLU A 275 -20.47 -4.23 14.83
C GLU A 275 -20.16 -5.47 13.98
N ARG A 276 -20.08 -5.33 12.64
CA ARG A 276 -19.80 -6.46 11.75
C ARG A 276 -18.40 -7.04 11.99
N ILE A 277 -17.41 -6.21 12.28
CA ILE A 277 -16.07 -6.66 12.67
C ILE A 277 -16.15 -7.52 13.94
N VAL A 278 -16.89 -7.05 14.95
CA VAL A 278 -17.06 -7.79 16.22
C VAL A 278 -17.80 -9.11 15.99
N GLU A 279 -18.84 -9.16 15.16
CA GLU A 279 -19.55 -10.38 14.79
C GLU A 279 -18.61 -11.40 14.16
N ILE A 280 -17.83 -11.00 13.12
CA ILE A 280 -16.87 -11.89 12.46
C ILE A 280 -15.89 -12.50 13.47
N ILE A 281 -15.39 -11.70 14.41
CA ILE A 281 -14.44 -12.16 15.44
C ILE A 281 -15.13 -13.10 16.43
N LYS A 282 -16.38 -12.84 16.82
CA LYS A 282 -17.17 -13.69 17.73
C LYS A 282 -17.49 -15.06 17.10
N ASP A 283 -17.86 -15.06 15.84
CA ASP A 283 -18.21 -16.28 15.11
C ASP A 283 -17.02 -17.21 14.89
N ASN A 284 -15.80 -16.68 15.06
CA ASN A 284 -14.55 -17.42 14.87
C ASN A 284 -13.62 -17.29 16.11
N PRO A 285 -14.00 -17.85 17.27
CA PRO A 285 -13.32 -17.60 18.56
C PRO A 285 -11.88 -18.11 18.59
N ASP A 286 -11.53 -19.13 17.81
CA ASP A 286 -10.22 -19.76 17.78
C ASP A 286 -9.29 -19.17 16.71
N LYS A 287 -9.76 -18.16 15.95
CA LYS A 287 -9.00 -17.58 14.85
C LYS A 287 -8.25 -16.32 15.26
N ARG A 288 -7.13 -16.10 14.58
CA ARG A 288 -6.30 -14.90 14.71
C ARG A 288 -6.54 -13.99 13.52
N PHE A 289 -6.80 -12.71 13.78
CA PHE A 289 -7.19 -11.73 12.79
C PHE A 289 -6.17 -10.62 12.60
N LEU A 290 -5.95 -10.24 11.34
CA LEU A 290 -5.31 -8.99 10.97
C LEU A 290 -6.38 -8.05 10.41
N ILE A 291 -6.60 -6.92 11.08
CA ILE A 291 -7.53 -5.89 10.61
C ILE A 291 -6.75 -4.77 9.96
N ILE A 292 -7.06 -4.47 8.69
CA ILE A 292 -6.34 -3.47 7.89
C ILE A 292 -7.27 -2.29 7.65
N SER A 293 -6.91 -1.14 8.21
CA SER A 293 -7.62 0.12 8.06
C SER A 293 -6.78 1.13 7.27
N LYS A 294 -7.41 2.07 6.56
CA LYS A 294 -6.68 3.09 5.80
C LYS A 294 -5.95 4.06 6.71
N ARG A 295 -6.57 4.44 7.81
CA ARG A 295 -6.06 5.47 8.74
C ARG A 295 -5.79 4.88 10.11
N GLY A 296 -4.71 5.39 10.74
CA GLY A 296 -4.35 4.99 12.10
C GLY A 296 -5.41 5.39 13.14
N GLU A 297 -6.08 6.53 12.93
CA GLU A 297 -7.17 6.98 13.79
C GLU A 297 -8.35 5.99 13.80
N TYR A 298 -8.72 5.48 12.62
CA TYR A 298 -9.79 4.48 12.55
C TYR A 298 -9.32 3.12 13.08
N ALA A 299 -8.07 2.73 12.82
CA ALA A 299 -7.50 1.51 13.41
C ALA A 299 -7.56 1.54 14.95
N ALA A 300 -7.24 2.69 15.57
CA ALA A 300 -7.38 2.89 17.01
C ALA A 300 -8.84 2.78 17.48
N THR A 301 -9.78 3.34 16.72
CA THR A 301 -11.23 3.22 17.00
C THR A 301 -11.67 1.75 16.94
N VAL A 302 -11.23 0.99 15.95
CA VAL A 302 -11.50 -0.44 15.81
C VAL A 302 -10.97 -1.21 17.02
N THR A 303 -9.71 -0.97 17.42
CA THR A 303 -9.12 -1.62 18.60
C THR A 303 -9.91 -1.34 19.86
N LYS A 304 -10.22 -0.07 20.09
CA LYS A 304 -11.01 0.33 21.26
C LYS A 304 -12.36 -0.36 21.28
N TYR A 305 -13.09 -0.34 20.17
CA TYR A 305 -14.42 -0.93 20.09
C TYR A 305 -14.42 -2.45 20.30
N ILE A 306 -13.44 -3.17 19.73
CA ILE A 306 -13.27 -4.60 19.95
C ILE A 306 -13.00 -4.88 21.43
N ASN A 307 -12.08 -4.14 22.03
CA ASN A 307 -11.73 -4.35 23.44
C ASN A 307 -12.86 -4.01 24.40
N ASP A 308 -13.66 -2.98 24.11
CA ASP A 308 -14.86 -2.64 24.87
C ASP A 308 -15.94 -3.75 24.80
N LYS A 309 -16.05 -4.47 23.69
CA LYS A 309 -17.08 -5.51 23.46
C LYS A 309 -16.63 -6.94 23.82
N LEU A 310 -15.35 -7.25 23.62
CA LEU A 310 -14.83 -8.62 23.71
C LEU A 310 -13.73 -8.80 24.78
N GLY A 311 -13.37 -7.73 25.51
CA GLY A 311 -12.21 -7.72 26.40
C GLY A 311 -10.91 -7.43 25.64
N GLU A 312 -9.81 -7.32 26.35
CA GLU A 312 -8.48 -6.92 25.87
C GLU A 312 -7.84 -7.97 24.93
N ILE A 313 -8.45 -8.19 23.76
CA ILE A 313 -7.99 -9.18 22.77
C ILE A 313 -7.35 -8.56 21.53
N CYS A 314 -7.46 -7.24 21.36
CA CYS A 314 -6.99 -6.51 20.20
C CYS A 314 -5.85 -5.55 20.55
N GLY A 315 -4.78 -5.56 19.76
CA GLY A 315 -3.65 -4.65 19.89
C GLY A 315 -3.52 -3.72 18.69
N ASP A 316 -3.04 -2.49 18.95
CA ASP A 316 -2.73 -1.49 17.94
C ASP A 316 -1.32 -1.67 17.36
N TYR A 317 -1.20 -1.57 16.02
CA TYR A 317 0.08 -1.54 15.33
C TYR A 317 0.04 -0.49 14.19
N HIS A 318 0.13 0.79 14.57
CA HIS A 318 0.08 1.94 13.65
C HIS A 318 0.77 3.19 14.24
N ASP A 319 0.84 4.26 13.46
CA ASP A 319 1.54 5.51 13.78
C ASP A 319 0.75 6.48 14.70
N LYS A 320 -0.50 6.15 15.03
CA LYS A 320 -1.41 6.99 15.83
C LYS A 320 -1.62 6.48 17.27
N ILE A 321 -0.77 5.57 17.70
CA ILE A 321 -0.76 5.13 19.10
C ILE A 321 -0.27 6.28 19.98
N GLU A 322 -1.02 6.60 21.01
CA GLU A 322 -0.60 7.61 21.98
C GLU A 322 0.42 7.04 22.98
N ASP A 323 1.34 7.91 23.42
CA ASP A 323 2.25 7.58 24.51
C ASP A 323 1.45 7.28 25.78
N LYS A 324 1.74 6.20 26.48
CA LYS A 324 1.04 5.81 27.72
C LYS A 324 1.91 6.02 28.94
N VAL A 325 1.30 6.47 30.05
CA VAL A 325 1.97 6.51 31.35
C VAL A 325 2.17 5.07 31.83
N LEU A 326 3.42 4.74 32.22
CA LEU A 326 3.71 3.45 32.84
C LEU A 326 3.11 3.43 34.26
N VAL A 327 2.24 2.50 34.51
CA VAL A 327 1.64 2.27 35.85
C VAL A 327 2.13 0.95 36.44
N ASP A 328 2.15 0.86 37.75
CA ASP A 328 2.42 -0.40 38.46
C ASP A 328 1.18 -1.29 38.53
N SER A 329 1.30 -2.43 39.22
CA SER A 329 0.20 -3.41 39.44
C SER A 329 -1.03 -2.83 40.16
N ASN A 330 -0.88 -1.68 40.84
CA ASN A 330 -1.95 -0.98 41.54
C ASN A 330 -2.51 0.20 40.74
N GLY A 331 -2.08 0.39 39.49
CA GLY A 331 -2.51 1.50 38.64
C GLY A 331 -1.83 2.85 38.97
N ILE A 332 -0.79 2.83 39.85
CA ILE A 332 -0.08 4.06 40.25
C ILE A 332 1.03 4.37 39.23
N PRO A 333 1.15 5.64 38.77
CA PRO A 333 2.22 6.03 37.85
C PRO A 333 3.62 5.74 38.41
N VAL A 334 4.41 5.00 37.65
CA VAL A 334 5.83 4.77 37.95
C VAL A 334 6.62 6.01 37.64
N LEU A 335 7.36 6.56 38.61
CA LEU A 335 8.14 7.79 38.44
C LEU A 335 9.61 7.48 38.06
N TYR A 336 10.23 8.42 37.37
CA TYR A 336 11.69 8.39 37.19
C TYR A 336 12.41 8.55 38.52
N LYS A 337 13.34 7.65 38.85
CA LYS A 337 14.07 7.63 40.11
C LYS A 337 15.30 8.57 40.08
N SER A 338 15.83 8.91 38.91
CA SER A 338 17.06 9.71 38.75
C SER A 338 17.05 10.50 37.44
N GLY A 339 18.02 11.41 37.27
CA GLY A 339 18.21 12.25 36.09
C GLY A 339 17.33 13.50 36.06
N SER A 340 17.33 14.23 34.95
CA SER A 340 16.59 15.49 34.77
C SER A 340 15.07 15.35 34.86
N LYS A 341 14.54 14.12 34.71
CA LYS A 341 13.11 13.79 34.79
C LYS A 341 12.72 13.19 36.15
N LYS A 342 13.58 13.23 37.17
CA LYS A 342 13.25 12.66 38.50
C LYS A 342 11.94 13.21 39.03
N GLY A 343 11.06 12.31 39.48
CA GLY A 343 9.73 12.64 40.00
C GLY A 343 8.62 12.81 38.96
N THR A 344 8.93 12.78 37.67
CA THR A 344 7.87 12.75 36.61
C THR A 344 7.47 11.34 36.29
N ALA A 345 6.24 11.15 35.78
CA ALA A 345 5.74 9.86 35.36
C ALA A 345 6.55 9.30 34.17
N ARG A 346 6.88 8.01 34.22
CA ARG A 346 7.52 7.33 33.09
C ARG A 346 6.52 7.12 31.98
N ILE A 347 6.95 7.41 30.76
CA ILE A 347 6.13 7.30 29.56
C ILE A 347 6.64 6.13 28.71
N ILE A 348 5.74 5.23 28.33
CA ILE A 348 5.97 4.23 27.31
C ILE A 348 5.68 4.89 25.97
N LYS A 349 6.68 4.96 25.10
CA LYS A 349 6.55 5.56 23.78
C LYS A 349 5.69 4.70 22.85
N SER A 350 4.93 5.35 21.97
CA SER A 350 4.03 4.71 20.99
C SER A 350 4.71 3.57 20.22
N LYS A 351 5.94 3.74 19.77
CA LYS A 351 6.72 2.69 19.09
C LYS A 351 6.96 1.46 19.99
N ALA A 352 7.23 1.66 21.27
CA ALA A 352 7.40 0.55 22.22
C ALA A 352 6.08 -0.18 22.47
N ILE A 353 4.96 0.56 22.53
CA ILE A 353 3.62 -0.02 22.66
C ILE A 353 3.29 -0.88 21.45
N SER A 354 3.52 -0.36 20.25
CA SER A 354 3.34 -1.07 18.99
C SER A 354 4.13 -2.39 18.96
N THR A 355 5.42 -2.34 19.34
CA THR A 355 6.28 -3.52 19.41
C THR A 355 5.79 -4.54 20.45
N LEU A 356 5.32 -4.07 21.62
CA LEU A 356 4.76 -4.94 22.66
C LEU A 356 3.46 -5.60 22.20
N ASN A 357 2.59 -4.87 21.51
CA ASN A 357 1.34 -5.43 20.97
C ASN A 357 1.62 -6.51 19.91
N LEU A 358 2.57 -6.27 19.00
CA LEU A 358 2.97 -7.28 18.03
C LEU A 358 3.56 -8.53 18.71
N LYS A 359 4.40 -8.33 19.74
CA LYS A 359 4.92 -9.45 20.52
C LYS A 359 3.80 -10.21 21.22
N SER A 360 2.88 -9.52 21.92
CA SER A 360 1.73 -10.13 22.59
C SER A 360 0.83 -10.88 21.62
N PHE A 361 0.66 -10.35 20.41
CA PHE A 361 -0.07 -11.04 19.35
C PHE A 361 0.68 -12.32 18.90
N ASN A 362 1.99 -12.26 18.69
CA ASN A 362 2.80 -13.42 18.30
C ASN A 362 2.86 -14.49 19.40
N ASP A 363 2.88 -14.07 20.67
CA ASP A 363 2.86 -14.97 21.84
C ASP A 363 1.45 -15.55 22.10
N GLY A 364 0.43 -15.18 21.31
CA GLY A 364 -0.95 -15.68 21.45
C GLY A 364 -1.76 -15.04 22.60
N LEU A 365 -1.24 -13.99 23.24
CA LEU A 365 -1.94 -13.23 24.27
C LEU A 365 -3.02 -12.33 23.70
N LEU A 366 -2.83 -11.86 22.48
CA LEU A 366 -3.82 -11.13 21.69
C LEU A 366 -4.23 -11.96 20.48
N ARG A 367 -5.52 -11.92 20.13
CA ARG A 367 -6.08 -12.61 18.96
C ARG A 367 -6.24 -11.72 17.74
N VAL A 368 -6.25 -10.41 17.94
CA VAL A 368 -6.53 -9.43 16.91
C VAL A 368 -5.40 -8.40 16.87
N LEU A 369 -4.92 -8.10 15.67
CA LEU A 369 -3.98 -7.00 15.44
C LEU A 369 -4.59 -6.00 14.47
N SER A 370 -4.80 -4.77 14.92
CA SER A 370 -5.32 -3.67 14.09
C SER A 370 -4.17 -2.84 13.56
N ILE A 371 -4.06 -2.75 12.23
CA ILE A 371 -2.99 -2.05 11.55
C ILE A 371 -3.51 -0.96 10.62
N LYS A 372 -2.67 0.03 10.38
CA LYS A 372 -2.86 0.98 9.30
C LYS A 372 -2.28 0.41 8.00
N ASN A 373 -3.04 0.51 6.93
CA ASN A 373 -2.52 0.23 5.59
C ASN A 373 -1.32 1.17 5.30
N ASN A 374 -0.22 0.65 4.80
CA ASN A 374 1.09 1.30 4.63
C ASN A 374 1.98 1.37 5.89
N SER A 375 1.68 0.63 6.95
CA SER A 375 2.70 0.36 7.96
C SER A 375 3.80 -0.50 7.31
N THR A 376 4.88 0.16 6.89
CA THR A 376 5.97 -0.41 6.07
C THR A 376 6.99 -1.20 6.89
N ASP A 377 6.83 -1.24 8.19
CA ASP A 377 7.72 -2.01 9.04
C ASP A 377 7.41 -3.49 8.88
N SER A 378 8.44 -4.30 8.77
CA SER A 378 8.37 -5.75 8.63
C SER A 378 7.42 -6.35 9.67
N LEU A 379 6.16 -6.53 9.29
CA LEU A 379 5.18 -7.22 10.12
C LEU A 379 5.39 -8.72 9.96
N GLU A 380 6.20 -9.29 10.85
CA GLU A 380 6.43 -10.74 10.91
C GLU A 380 5.45 -11.37 11.89
N THR A 381 4.44 -12.04 11.36
CA THR A 381 3.41 -12.69 12.18
C THR A 381 2.70 -13.79 11.40
N SER A 382 1.87 -14.57 12.09
CA SER A 382 0.97 -15.56 11.49
C SER A 382 -0.46 -15.25 11.86
N VAL A 383 -1.36 -15.30 10.89
CA VAL A 383 -2.80 -15.01 11.06
C VAL A 383 -3.64 -16.05 10.31
N ASP A 384 -4.90 -16.18 10.69
CA ASP A 384 -5.84 -17.08 10.04
C ASP A 384 -6.69 -16.34 9.00
N GLU A 385 -7.13 -15.14 9.32
CA GLU A 385 -8.06 -14.37 8.48
C GLU A 385 -7.70 -12.88 8.49
N TRP A 386 -8.01 -12.20 7.39
CA TRP A 386 -7.89 -10.74 7.29
C TRP A 386 -9.26 -10.09 7.26
N ILE A 387 -9.35 -8.89 7.85
CA ILE A 387 -10.52 -8.00 7.74
C ILE A 387 -10.06 -6.68 7.12
N LEU A 388 -10.57 -6.36 5.94
CA LEU A 388 -10.34 -5.08 5.28
C LEU A 388 -11.52 -4.15 5.57
N THR A 389 -11.25 -3.04 6.23
CA THR A 389 -12.32 -2.10 6.62
C THR A 389 -12.89 -1.30 5.45
N SER A 390 -12.25 -1.32 4.29
CA SER A 390 -12.73 -0.64 3.07
C SER A 390 -12.07 -1.21 1.81
N PRO A 391 -12.80 -1.31 0.69
CA PRO A 391 -12.25 -1.74 -0.60
C PRO A 391 -11.66 -0.59 -1.43
N LEU A 392 -11.64 0.65 -0.90
CA LEU A 392 -11.35 1.84 -1.71
C LEU A 392 -9.89 2.04 -2.08
N TYR A 393 -8.96 1.22 -1.55
CA TYR A 393 -7.54 1.58 -1.61
C TYR A 393 -6.69 0.57 -2.34
N ASP A 394 -6.44 -0.57 -1.72
CA ASP A 394 -5.55 -1.57 -2.30
C ASP A 394 -6.32 -2.85 -2.64
N THR A 395 -5.96 -3.48 -3.72
CA THR A 395 -6.45 -4.82 -4.03
C THR A 395 -5.87 -5.84 -3.04
N ILE A 396 -6.54 -6.98 -2.87
CA ILE A 396 -6.03 -8.06 -2.01
C ILE A 396 -4.63 -8.49 -2.46
N ASP A 397 -4.38 -8.57 -3.75
CA ASP A 397 -3.06 -8.91 -4.31
C ASP A 397 -1.97 -7.92 -3.89
N GLU A 398 -2.27 -6.60 -3.88
CA GLU A 398 -1.34 -5.57 -3.42
C GLU A 398 -1.08 -5.67 -1.93
N LEU A 399 -2.10 -6.02 -1.15
CA LEU A 399 -1.96 -6.23 0.30
C LEU A 399 -1.15 -7.49 0.61
N ILE A 400 -1.41 -8.62 -0.08
CA ILE A 400 -0.60 -9.84 0.05
C ILE A 400 0.86 -9.56 -0.29
N TYR A 401 1.10 -8.77 -1.34
CA TYR A 401 2.43 -8.34 -1.70
C TYR A 401 3.09 -7.50 -0.59
N ARG A 402 2.36 -6.53 -0.02
CA ARG A 402 2.89 -5.62 1.03
C ARG A 402 3.17 -6.34 2.33
N TYR A 403 2.30 -7.27 2.69
CA TYR A 403 2.38 -8.04 3.94
C TYR A 403 2.89 -9.46 3.71
N ASN A 404 3.88 -9.62 2.85
CA ASN A 404 4.47 -10.91 2.46
C ASN A 404 5.08 -11.72 3.62
N ASN A 405 5.45 -11.04 4.72
CA ASN A 405 5.95 -11.67 5.95
C ASN A 405 4.83 -12.06 6.92
N VAL A 406 3.56 -11.79 6.56
CA VAL A 406 2.41 -12.28 7.30
C VAL A 406 2.06 -13.67 6.77
N ASN A 407 2.43 -14.69 7.53
CA ASN A 407 2.14 -16.07 7.18
C ASN A 407 0.65 -16.36 7.42
N CYS A 408 0.02 -17.06 6.47
CA CYS A 408 -1.30 -17.62 6.70
C CYS A 408 -1.14 -19.03 7.26
N SER A 409 -1.80 -19.33 8.41
CA SER A 409 -1.78 -20.65 9.03
C SER A 409 -2.54 -21.71 8.21
N GLN A 410 -3.35 -21.27 7.24
CA GLN A 410 -4.19 -22.12 6.40
C GLN A 410 -3.65 -22.22 4.97
N SER A 411 -4.12 -23.25 4.25
CA SER A 411 -3.80 -23.44 2.83
C SER A 411 -4.45 -22.41 1.90
N LYS A 412 -5.36 -21.58 2.43
CA LYS A 412 -6.16 -20.58 1.74
C LYS A 412 -6.28 -19.35 2.64
N LEU A 413 -6.04 -18.17 2.11
CA LEU A 413 -6.23 -16.92 2.84
C LEU A 413 -7.70 -16.51 2.80
N LYS A 414 -8.35 -16.42 3.94
CA LYS A 414 -9.70 -15.88 4.05
C LYS A 414 -9.64 -14.38 4.33
N VAL A 415 -10.36 -13.60 3.52
CA VAL A 415 -10.37 -12.15 3.61
C VAL A 415 -11.80 -11.65 3.66
N HIS A 416 -12.18 -10.98 4.74
CA HIS A 416 -13.45 -10.26 4.85
C HIS A 416 -13.25 -8.83 4.38
N LYS A 417 -13.96 -8.44 3.31
CA LYS A 417 -13.91 -7.10 2.74
C LYS A 417 -15.22 -6.37 3.03
N LEU A 418 -15.17 -5.42 3.97
CA LEU A 418 -16.35 -4.67 4.38
C LEU A 418 -16.62 -3.51 3.44
N TYR A 419 -17.87 -3.32 3.03
CA TYR A 419 -18.27 -2.22 2.19
C TYR A 419 -19.67 -1.72 2.53
N ILE A 420 -19.92 -0.42 2.32
CA ILE A 420 -21.23 0.18 2.49
C ILE A 420 -21.96 0.14 1.15
N ALA A 421 -23.16 -0.46 1.15
CA ALA A 421 -24.00 -0.58 -0.02
C ALA A 421 -24.47 0.80 -0.54
N GLY A 422 -24.69 0.91 -1.84
CA GLY A 422 -25.11 2.16 -2.49
C GLY A 422 -24.03 3.24 -2.55
N THR A 423 -22.78 2.92 -2.18
CA THR A 423 -21.71 3.90 -2.12
C THR A 423 -20.58 3.64 -3.14
N ILE A 424 -19.59 4.54 -3.13
CA ILE A 424 -18.36 4.40 -3.91
C ILE A 424 -17.61 3.10 -3.58
N GLU A 425 -17.77 2.53 -2.37
CA GLU A 425 -17.17 1.28 -1.99
C GLU A 425 -17.74 0.11 -2.79
N GLU A 426 -19.07 0.03 -2.91
CA GLU A 426 -19.71 -0.98 -3.75
C GLU A 426 -19.35 -0.79 -5.23
N ALA A 427 -19.33 0.45 -5.71
CA ALA A 427 -18.92 0.75 -7.08
C ALA A 427 -17.45 0.35 -7.36
N SER A 428 -16.56 0.46 -6.37
CA SER A 428 -15.17 0.02 -6.46
C SER A 428 -15.09 -1.50 -6.59
N LEU A 429 -15.83 -2.26 -5.77
CA LEU A 429 -15.89 -3.72 -5.83
C LEU A 429 -16.42 -4.24 -7.17
N LYS A 430 -17.43 -3.58 -7.75
CA LYS A 430 -17.96 -3.94 -9.07
C LYS A 430 -16.96 -3.75 -10.21
N LYS A 431 -16.00 -2.85 -10.05
CA LYS A 431 -14.94 -2.56 -11.05
C LYS A 431 -13.68 -3.38 -10.82
N GLU A 432 -13.54 -4.03 -9.68
CA GLU A 432 -12.35 -4.78 -9.33
C GLU A 432 -12.20 -6.00 -10.26
N LYS A 433 -11.05 -6.10 -10.92
CA LYS A 433 -10.68 -7.28 -11.69
C LYS A 433 -10.11 -8.32 -10.74
N LEU A 434 -10.80 -9.41 -10.57
CA LEU A 434 -10.34 -10.52 -9.73
C LEU A 434 -9.25 -11.31 -10.46
N SER A 435 -8.23 -11.72 -9.72
CA SER A 435 -7.25 -12.68 -10.23
C SER A 435 -7.86 -14.10 -10.23
N ALA A 436 -7.33 -14.97 -11.09
CA ALA A 436 -7.86 -16.33 -11.28
C ALA A 436 -7.85 -17.21 -10.01
N ASN A 437 -7.20 -16.78 -8.95
CA ASN A 437 -7.04 -17.50 -7.68
C ASN A 437 -8.02 -17.01 -6.60
N HIS A 438 -8.94 -16.09 -6.93
CA HIS A 438 -9.91 -15.54 -5.98
C HIS A 438 -11.26 -16.21 -6.14
N GLU A 439 -11.76 -16.77 -5.06
CA GLU A 439 -13.15 -17.19 -4.91
C GLU A 439 -13.89 -16.11 -4.12
N VAL A 440 -14.98 -15.58 -4.67
CA VAL A 440 -15.75 -14.50 -4.05
C VAL A 440 -17.05 -15.05 -3.48
N ILE A 441 -17.27 -14.82 -2.19
CA ILE A 441 -18.51 -15.14 -1.48
C ILE A 441 -19.18 -13.82 -1.10
N GLN A 442 -20.45 -13.65 -1.51
CA GLN A 442 -21.25 -12.48 -1.16
C GLN A 442 -22.04 -12.75 0.11
N ASN A 443 -21.71 -12.06 1.18
CA ASN A 443 -22.47 -12.08 2.42
C ASN A 443 -23.39 -10.85 2.45
N VAL A 444 -24.63 -11.05 2.05
CA VAL A 444 -25.69 -10.05 2.15
C VAL A 444 -26.41 -10.28 3.47
N ASN A 445 -26.47 -9.28 4.33
CA ASN A 445 -27.27 -9.37 5.55
C ASN A 445 -28.73 -9.63 5.18
N SER A 446 -29.23 -10.82 5.50
CA SER A 446 -30.56 -11.30 5.14
C SER A 446 -31.71 -10.54 5.83
N ASP A 447 -31.40 -9.70 6.82
CA ASP A 447 -32.41 -8.93 7.57
C ASP A 447 -32.87 -7.65 6.85
N ILE A 448 -32.30 -7.36 5.66
CA ILE A 448 -32.68 -6.21 4.86
C ILE A 448 -33.33 -6.73 3.59
N SER A 449 -34.67 -6.86 3.67
CA SER A 449 -35.47 -7.13 2.50
C SER A 449 -35.17 -6.07 1.42
N ALA A 450 -34.80 -6.53 0.22
CA ALA A 450 -34.55 -5.70 -0.96
C ALA A 450 -35.74 -4.79 -1.36
N GLN A 451 -36.79 -4.78 -0.59
CA GLN A 451 -38.05 -4.08 -0.82
C GLN A 451 -38.00 -2.58 -0.50
N ASN A 452 -37.02 -2.13 0.35
CA ASN A 452 -36.94 -0.70 0.70
C ASN A 452 -35.98 0.12 -0.19
N PHE A 453 -35.26 -0.50 -1.10
CA PHE A 453 -34.25 0.21 -1.92
C PHE A 453 -34.80 0.75 -3.25
N TYR A 454 -35.88 0.13 -3.78
CA TYR A 454 -36.47 0.56 -5.06
C TYR A 454 -37.54 1.64 -4.91
N ASP A 455 -38.11 1.84 -3.70
CA ASP A 455 -39.16 2.84 -3.46
C ASP A 455 -38.64 4.27 -3.16
N VAL A 456 -37.31 4.47 -3.09
CA VAL A 456 -36.68 5.77 -2.82
C VAL A 456 -35.99 6.38 -4.04
N VAL A 457 -35.89 5.66 -5.16
CA VAL A 457 -35.14 6.09 -6.35
C VAL A 457 -36.01 6.17 -7.62
N CYS A 458 -37.34 6.05 -7.50
CA CYS A 458 -38.27 6.32 -8.59
C CYS A 458 -39.04 7.61 -8.36
#